data_ef450cbe5427e9deaea51d93f8d8eee5
#
_entry.id   ef450cbe5427e9deaea51d93f8d8eee5
#
_cell.length_a   1.000
_cell.length_b   1.000
_cell.length_c   1.000
_cell.angle_alpha   90.00
_cell.angle_beta   90.00
_cell.angle_gamma   90.00
#
_symmetry.space_group_name_H-M   'P 1'
#
loop_
_entity.id
_entity.type
_entity.pdbx_description
1 polymer ?
#
loop_
_entity_poly.entity_id
_entity_poly.type
_entity_poly.pdbx_seq_one_letter_code
_entity_poly.pdbx_strand_id
1 'polypeptide(L)'
;GSSNKIAINNLDSTSILAFSNLNNQLIFSNKNKLFVLDENYNQIISKSFKDNIIDIETLNEYIAVKTISKIILLKENEIVKGTPLNYDGNCSVRSISDESKIDILLTRKKILYNYQLE
;
A
#
# COMPACT_ATOMS: atom_id res chain seq x y z
N GLY A 1 -19.26 21.50 -17.32
CA GLY A 1 -17.91 21.81 -16.97
C GLY A 1 -16.90 20.97 -17.72
N SER A 2 -15.76 21.53 -17.90
CA SER A 2 -14.67 20.82 -18.53
C SER A 2 -14.04 19.85 -17.53
N SER A 3 -13.83 18.62 -17.93
CA SER A 3 -13.05 17.68 -17.15
C SER A 3 -11.60 17.81 -17.58
N ASN A 4 -10.73 17.95 -16.60
CA ASN A 4 -9.30 17.96 -16.85
C ASN A 4 -8.77 16.53 -16.80
N LYS A 5 -8.05 16.16 -17.83
CA LYS A 5 -7.35 14.87 -17.86
C LYS A 5 -5.92 15.11 -17.44
N ILE A 6 -5.47 14.35 -16.45
CA ILE A 6 -4.10 14.43 -15.97
C ILE A 6 -3.40 13.13 -16.34
N ALA A 7 -2.31 13.26 -17.10
CA ALA A 7 -1.47 12.12 -17.40
C ALA A 7 -0.47 11.90 -16.26
N ILE A 8 -0.45 10.70 -15.74
CA ILE A 8 0.49 10.29 -14.71
C ILE A 8 1.56 9.44 -15.36
N ASN A 9 2.80 9.89 -15.28
CA ASN A 9 3.93 9.13 -15.78
C ASN A 9 4.18 7.91 -14.88
N ASN A 10 4.87 6.93 -15.40
CA ASN A 10 5.23 5.69 -14.68
C ASN A 10 4.09 4.72 -14.40
N LEU A 11 2.89 4.97 -14.91
CA LEU A 11 1.81 4.00 -14.87
C LEU A 11 1.91 3.04 -16.05
N ASP A 12 1.65 1.76 -15.80
CA ASP A 12 1.51 0.73 -16.82
C ASP A 12 0.37 -0.22 -16.46
N SER A 13 0.18 -1.27 -17.27
CA SER A 13 -0.93 -2.21 -17.05
C SER A 13 -0.81 -3.02 -15.75
N THR A 14 0.36 -3.06 -15.15
CA THR A 14 0.59 -3.78 -13.89
C THR A 14 0.49 -2.86 -12.67
N SER A 15 0.33 -1.56 -12.88
CA SER A 15 0.26 -0.59 -11.79
C SER A 15 -0.99 -0.79 -10.95
N ILE A 16 -0.82 -0.66 -9.64
CA ILE A 16 -1.90 -0.73 -8.67
C ILE A 16 -2.13 0.67 -8.13
N LEU A 17 -3.39 1.06 -8.07
CA LEU A 17 -3.80 2.38 -7.63
C LEU A 17 -4.53 2.31 -6.30
N ALA A 18 -4.27 3.25 -5.42
CA ALA A 18 -4.97 3.44 -4.17
C ALA A 18 -5.11 4.93 -3.88
N PHE A 19 -6.05 5.27 -3.05
CA PHE A 19 -6.30 6.67 -2.68
C PHE A 19 -6.38 6.77 -1.16
N SER A 20 -5.67 7.75 -0.60
CA SER A 20 -5.74 8.07 0.82
C SER A 20 -6.66 9.27 1.02
N ASN A 21 -7.83 9.03 1.58
CA ASN A 21 -8.78 10.10 1.90
C ASN A 21 -8.27 11.04 2.99
N LEU A 22 -7.45 10.53 3.88
CA LEU A 22 -6.94 11.32 5.01
C LEU A 22 -6.07 12.48 4.53
N ASN A 23 -5.21 12.23 3.54
CA ASN A 23 -4.25 13.21 3.06
C ASN A 23 -4.48 13.62 1.60
N ASN A 24 -5.58 13.20 1.00
CA ASN A 24 -5.87 13.43 -0.44
C ASN A 24 -4.69 13.04 -1.33
N GLN A 25 -4.10 11.92 -1.04
CA GLN A 25 -2.95 11.40 -1.79
C GLN A 25 -3.36 10.30 -2.75
N LEU A 26 -2.80 10.34 -3.95
CA LEU A 26 -2.89 9.25 -4.89
C LEU A 26 -1.63 8.40 -4.77
N ILE A 27 -1.82 7.10 -4.60
CA ILE A 27 -0.75 6.15 -4.40
C ILE A 27 -0.79 5.14 -5.54
N PHE A 28 0.33 4.87 -6.14
CA PHE A 28 0.37 3.86 -7.20
C PHE A 28 1.72 3.16 -7.24
N SER A 29 1.71 2.01 -7.88
CA SER A 29 2.92 1.21 -8.06
C SER A 29 3.32 1.12 -9.53
N ASN A 30 4.58 0.86 -9.76
CA ASN A 30 5.11 0.39 -11.02
C ASN A 30 6.14 -0.68 -10.69
N LYS A 31 5.76 -1.94 -10.85
CA LYS A 31 6.59 -3.10 -10.48
C LYS A 31 6.95 -3.05 -8.99
N ASN A 32 8.20 -2.85 -8.64
CA ASN A 32 8.67 -2.78 -7.26
C ASN A 32 8.76 -1.37 -6.70
N LYS A 33 8.27 -0.39 -7.45
CA LYS A 33 8.33 1.02 -7.04
C LYS A 33 6.97 1.52 -6.59
N LEU A 34 6.98 2.30 -5.51
CA LEU A 34 5.80 2.97 -4.98
C LEU A 34 5.95 4.47 -5.19
N PHE A 35 4.91 5.09 -5.69
CA PHE A 35 4.83 6.54 -5.89
C PHE A 35 3.66 7.09 -5.11
N VAL A 36 3.85 8.26 -4.51
CA VAL A 36 2.78 8.98 -3.84
C VAL A 36 2.73 10.39 -4.42
N LEU A 37 1.56 10.81 -4.85
CA LEU A 37 1.30 12.15 -5.35
C LEU A 37 0.41 12.90 -4.34
N ASP A 38 0.68 14.18 -4.15
CA ASP A 38 -0.16 15.03 -3.32
C ASP A 38 -1.46 15.45 -4.05
N GLU A 39 -2.27 16.28 -3.43
CA GLU A 39 -3.53 16.74 -4.01
C GLU A 39 -3.36 17.58 -5.29
N ASN A 40 -2.18 18.13 -5.52
CA ASN A 40 -1.83 18.87 -6.73
C ASN A 40 -1.11 18.00 -7.76
N TYR A 41 -1.08 16.67 -7.52
CA TYR A 41 -0.41 15.67 -8.37
C TYR A 41 1.11 15.82 -8.43
N ASN A 42 1.70 16.47 -7.45
CA ASN A 42 3.15 16.52 -7.31
C ASN A 42 3.64 15.24 -6.64
N GLN A 43 4.71 14.67 -7.17
CA GLN A 43 5.30 13.49 -6.55
C GLN A 43 6.01 13.88 -5.26
N ILE A 44 5.57 13.31 -4.16
CA ILE A 44 6.16 13.54 -2.85
C ILE A 44 6.98 12.35 -2.36
N ILE A 45 6.76 11.18 -2.95
CA ILE A 45 7.52 9.97 -2.60
C ILE A 45 7.76 9.12 -3.83
N SER A 46 8.96 8.54 -3.87
CA SER A 46 9.31 7.43 -4.75
C SER A 46 10.16 6.46 -3.94
N LYS A 47 9.64 5.25 -3.72
CA LYS A 47 10.35 4.21 -2.97
C LYS A 47 10.43 2.93 -3.79
N SER A 48 11.58 2.25 -3.69
CA SER A 48 11.79 0.96 -4.31
C SER A 48 11.87 -0.13 -3.24
N PHE A 49 11.25 -1.27 -3.54
CA PHE A 49 11.27 -2.43 -2.66
C PHE A 49 12.02 -3.57 -3.33
N LYS A 50 12.32 -4.61 -2.57
CA LYS A 50 13.03 -5.77 -3.08
C LYS A 50 12.17 -6.53 -4.10
N ASP A 51 10.89 -6.74 -3.77
CA ASP A 51 9.96 -7.53 -4.58
C ASP A 51 8.92 -6.63 -5.23
N ASN A 52 8.30 -7.13 -6.29
CA ASN A 52 7.21 -6.41 -6.95
C ASN A 52 6.03 -6.23 -6.01
N ILE A 53 5.39 -5.06 -6.12
CA ILE A 53 4.19 -4.73 -5.37
C ILE A 53 3.02 -5.44 -6.04
N ILE A 54 2.25 -6.20 -5.26
CA ILE A 54 1.09 -6.92 -5.75
C ILE A 54 -0.23 -6.32 -5.30
N ASP A 55 -0.22 -5.47 -4.29
CA ASP A 55 -1.41 -4.77 -3.83
C ASP A 55 -1.02 -3.59 -2.93
N ILE A 56 -1.92 -2.62 -2.82
CA ILE A 56 -1.77 -1.46 -1.96
C ILE A 56 -3.12 -1.24 -1.26
N GLU A 57 -3.09 -1.13 0.05
CA GLU A 57 -4.26 -0.74 0.84
C GLU A 57 -3.94 0.50 1.67
N THR A 58 -4.95 1.32 1.87
CA THR A 58 -4.86 2.46 2.79
C THR A 58 -5.76 2.19 3.98
N LEU A 59 -5.25 2.46 5.17
CA LEU A 59 -6.01 2.28 6.40
C LEU A 59 -5.61 3.37 7.39
N ASN A 60 -6.53 4.29 7.66
CA ASN A 60 -6.26 5.46 8.50
C ASN A 60 -5.04 6.22 7.98
N GLU A 61 -4.03 6.40 8.80
CA GLU A 61 -2.80 7.11 8.46
C GLU A 61 -1.74 6.21 7.81
N TYR A 62 -2.08 4.94 7.58
CA TYR A 62 -1.13 3.96 7.06
C TYR A 62 -1.37 3.64 5.60
N ILE A 63 -0.28 3.35 4.91
CA ILE A 63 -0.29 2.71 3.60
C ILE A 63 0.29 1.32 3.79
N ALA A 64 -0.48 0.30 3.44
CA ALA A 64 -0.01 -1.09 3.48
C ALA A 64 0.38 -1.52 2.07
N VAL A 65 1.65 -1.70 1.84
CA VAL A 65 2.21 -2.16 0.57
C VAL A 65 2.44 -3.66 0.67
N LYS A 66 1.81 -4.41 -0.22
CA LYS A 66 1.92 -5.87 -0.21
C LYS A 66 2.82 -6.33 -1.35
N THR A 67 3.77 -7.18 -1.00
CA THR A 67 4.60 -7.89 -1.98
C THR A 67 4.33 -9.38 -1.82
N ILE A 68 4.98 -10.19 -2.64
CA ILE A 68 4.80 -11.64 -2.55
C ILE A 68 5.23 -12.22 -1.19
N SER A 69 6.10 -11.54 -0.48
CA SER A 69 6.69 -12.06 0.76
C SER A 69 6.38 -11.24 2.00
N LYS A 70 5.87 -10.01 1.84
CA LYS A 70 5.73 -9.08 2.99
C LYS A 70 4.53 -8.17 2.85
N ILE A 71 4.07 -7.69 4.01
CA ILE A 71 3.32 -6.43 4.10
C ILE A 71 4.23 -5.40 4.74
N ILE A 72 4.36 -4.27 4.09
CA ILE A 72 5.20 -3.16 4.55
C ILE A 72 4.28 -1.98 4.87
N LEU A 73 4.38 -1.46 6.08
CA LEU A 73 3.58 -0.32 6.50
C LEU A 73 4.38 0.97 6.40
N LEU A 74 3.76 1.96 5.77
CA LEU A 74 4.26 3.33 5.74
C LEU A 74 3.31 4.22 6.54
N LYS A 75 3.88 5.12 7.32
CA LYS A 75 3.19 6.17 8.02
C LYS A 75 3.95 7.47 7.78
N GLU A 76 3.23 8.53 7.41
CA GLU A 76 3.86 9.81 7.07
C GLU A 76 4.98 9.64 6.03
N ASN A 77 4.72 8.71 5.09
CA ASN A 77 5.62 8.45 3.97
C ASN A 77 6.94 7.77 4.33
N GLU A 78 7.03 7.22 5.52
CA GLU A 78 8.20 6.46 5.95
C GLU A 78 7.83 5.03 6.28
N ILE A 79 8.76 4.11 6.06
CA ILE A 79 8.57 2.72 6.44
C ILE A 79 8.58 2.64 7.98
N VAL A 80 7.45 2.21 8.53
CA VAL A 80 7.35 2.00 9.97
C VAL A 80 7.81 0.59 10.30
N LYS A 81 7.17 -0.38 9.67
CA LYS A 81 7.46 -1.79 9.91
C LYS A 81 7.11 -2.65 8.70
N GLY A 82 7.74 -3.81 8.62
CA GLY A 82 7.38 -4.86 7.69
C GLY A 82 7.10 -6.15 8.43
N THR A 83 6.23 -6.97 7.89
CA THR A 83 5.99 -8.31 8.42
C THR A 83 6.06 -9.32 7.29
N PRO A 84 6.90 -10.36 7.43
CA PRO A 84 6.90 -11.45 6.46
C PRO A 84 5.58 -12.20 6.57
N LEU A 85 5.02 -12.55 5.44
CA LEU A 85 3.76 -13.28 5.38
C LEU A 85 3.90 -14.51 4.49
N ASN A 86 3.35 -15.59 4.97
CA ASN A 86 3.20 -16.79 4.16
C ASN A 86 1.74 -16.86 3.69
N TYR A 87 1.40 -16.11 2.66
CA TYR A 87 0.04 -16.04 2.14
C TYR A 87 0.05 -16.13 0.62
N ASP A 88 -1.11 -16.41 0.05
CA ASP A 88 -1.28 -16.62 -1.38
C ASP A 88 -1.62 -15.34 -2.16
N GLY A 89 -1.41 -14.19 -1.56
CA GLY A 89 -1.67 -12.91 -2.21
C GLY A 89 -3.08 -12.37 -2.02
N ASN A 90 -4.00 -13.15 -1.47
CA ASN A 90 -5.39 -12.75 -1.27
C ASN A 90 -5.66 -12.44 0.20
N CYS A 91 -5.25 -11.26 0.64
CA CYS A 91 -5.46 -10.82 2.01
C CYS A 91 -5.88 -9.38 2.06
N SER A 92 -6.57 -9.00 3.13
CA SER A 92 -6.92 -7.63 3.45
C SER A 92 -6.39 -7.28 4.82
N VAL A 93 -5.85 -6.07 4.97
CA VAL A 93 -5.47 -5.55 6.27
C VAL A 93 -6.73 -5.02 6.94
N ARG A 94 -7.06 -5.56 8.12
CA ARG A 94 -8.29 -5.20 8.84
C ARG A 94 -8.07 -4.12 9.88
N SER A 95 -6.96 -4.18 10.59
CA SER A 95 -6.65 -3.19 11.60
C SER A 95 -5.16 -3.18 11.91
N ILE A 96 -4.70 -2.07 12.43
CA ILE A 96 -3.34 -1.89 12.90
C ILE A 96 -3.42 -1.31 14.31
N SER A 97 -2.82 -1.99 15.30
CA SER A 97 -2.83 -1.57 16.69
C SER A 97 -1.43 -1.15 17.13
N ASP A 98 -1.32 0.07 17.64
CA ASP A 98 -0.09 0.58 18.28
C ASP A 98 1.18 0.42 17.44
N GLU A 99 1.04 0.41 16.12
CA GLU A 99 2.14 0.23 15.18
C GLU A 99 2.91 -1.11 15.39
N SER A 100 2.36 -2.00 16.21
CA SER A 100 3.04 -3.25 16.57
C SER A 100 2.29 -4.51 16.17
N LYS A 101 0.99 -4.38 15.89
CA LYS A 101 0.15 -5.53 15.52
C LYS A 101 -0.69 -5.22 14.30
N ILE A 102 -0.83 -6.20 13.45
CA ILE A 102 -1.63 -6.09 12.24
C ILE A 102 -2.58 -7.30 12.14
N ASP A 103 -3.85 -7.03 11.90
CA ASP A 103 -4.84 -8.06 11.64
C ASP A 103 -5.04 -8.20 10.15
N ILE A 104 -4.87 -9.41 9.65
CA ILE A 104 -4.93 -9.73 8.24
C ILE A 104 -5.98 -10.79 8.00
N LEU A 105 -6.92 -10.51 7.11
CA LEU A 105 -7.91 -11.48 6.67
C LEU A 105 -7.45 -12.13 5.37
N LEU A 106 -7.26 -13.44 5.40
CA LEU A 106 -7.02 -14.22 4.18
C LEU A 106 -8.36 -14.52 3.54
N THR A 107 -8.68 -13.85 2.45
CA THR A 107 -10.02 -13.85 1.87
C THR A 107 -10.44 -15.20 1.33
N ARG A 108 -9.54 -15.96 0.72
CA ARG A 108 -9.83 -17.31 0.19
C ARG A 108 -10.14 -18.32 1.30
N LYS A 109 -9.35 -18.28 2.36
CA LYS A 109 -9.47 -19.24 3.47
C LYS A 109 -10.42 -18.75 4.54
N LYS A 110 -10.85 -17.50 4.49
CA LYS A 110 -11.71 -16.87 5.50
C LYS A 110 -11.12 -16.97 6.90
N ILE A 111 -9.80 -16.81 6.99
CA ILE A 111 -9.07 -16.90 8.26
C ILE A 111 -8.52 -15.54 8.59
N LEU A 112 -8.70 -15.12 9.84
CA LEU A 112 -8.12 -13.89 10.38
C LEU A 112 -6.83 -14.25 11.11
N TYR A 113 -5.74 -13.60 10.70
CA TYR A 113 -4.45 -13.73 11.37
C TYR A 113 -4.09 -12.43 12.07
N ASN A 114 -3.51 -12.56 13.27
CA ASN A 114 -2.92 -11.44 13.98
C ASN A 114 -1.40 -11.62 13.95
N TYR A 115 -0.71 -10.64 13.40
CA TYR A 115 0.74 -10.67 13.31
C TYR A 115 1.35 -9.59 14.17
N GLN A 116 2.46 -9.92 14.81
CA GLN A 116 3.31 -8.94 15.47
C GLN A 116 4.20 -8.30 14.39
N LEU A 117 4.20 -6.99 14.32
CA LEU A 117 5.08 -6.26 13.41
C LEU A 117 6.50 -6.22 13.96
N GLU A 118 7.43 -6.44 13.10
CA GLU A 118 8.86 -6.44 13.43
C GLU A 118 9.58 -5.25 12.80
#